data_6edaabd64568e047815b8494d526e67d
#
_entry.id   6edaabd64568e047815b8494d526e67d
#
_cell.length_a   1.000
_cell.length_b   1.000
_cell.length_c   1.000
_cell.angle_alpha   90.00
_cell.angle_beta   90.00
_cell.angle_gamma   90.00
#
_symmetry.space_group_name_H-M   'P 1'
#
loop_
_entity.id
_entity.type
_entity.pdbx_description
1 polymer ?
#
loop_
_entity_poly.entity_id
_entity_poly.type
_entity_poly.pdbx_seq_one_letter_code
_entity_poly.pdbx_strand_id
1 'polypeptide(L)' 'MEREKTEPIRLLEIERELAGPDRESALARYDAVLVKLGERIGAALEVGLPPDEFPRVEALRDANTTARKILRLAVRVDG' A
#
# COMPACT_ATOMS: atom_id res chain seq x y z
N MET A 1 -4.10 24.18 -4.57
CA MET A 1 -5.51 23.92 -4.84
C MET A 1 -5.77 22.78 -5.77
N GLU A 2 -5.01 22.68 -6.83
CA GLU A 2 -5.16 21.54 -7.73
C GLU A 2 -4.83 20.22 -7.07
N ARG A 3 -3.89 20.23 -6.12
CA ARG A 3 -3.52 19.03 -5.38
C ARG A 3 -4.68 18.46 -4.57
N GLU A 4 -5.48 19.34 -3.98
CA GLU A 4 -6.61 18.90 -3.18
C GLU A 4 -7.66 18.21 -4.03
N LYS A 5 -7.83 18.67 -5.27
CA LYS A 5 -8.74 18.05 -6.19
C LYS A 5 -8.20 16.74 -6.74
N THR A 6 -6.88 16.67 -6.90
CA THR A 6 -6.24 15.48 -7.47
C THR A 6 -6.35 14.27 -6.54
N GLU A 7 -6.18 14.47 -5.23
CA GLU A 7 -6.25 13.36 -4.29
C GLU A 7 -7.61 12.67 -4.24
N PRO A 8 -8.72 13.40 -4.14
CA PRO A 8 -10.03 12.75 -4.22
C PRO A 8 -10.26 12.01 -5.54
N ILE A 9 -9.73 12.55 -6.64
CA ILE A 9 -9.85 11.90 -7.93
C ILE A 9 -9.11 10.57 -7.94
N ARG A 10 -7.92 10.53 -7.34
CA ARG A 10 -7.15 9.29 -7.24
C ARG A 10 -7.88 8.21 -6.45
N LEU A 11 -8.51 8.59 -5.35
CA LEU A 11 -9.28 7.63 -4.56
C LEU A 11 -10.43 7.06 -5.36
N LEU A 12 -11.10 7.89 -6.14
CA LEU A 12 -12.18 7.44 -7.00
C LEU A 12 -11.68 6.51 -8.09
N GLU A 13 -10.50 6.80 -8.65
CA GLU A 13 -9.90 5.92 -9.65
C GLU A 13 -9.58 4.55 -9.06
N ILE A 14 -9.01 4.53 -7.87
CA ILE A 14 -8.70 3.27 -7.19
C ILE A 14 -9.98 2.48 -6.93
N GLU A 15 -11.02 3.15 -6.45
CA GLU A 15 -12.30 2.49 -6.21
C GLU A 15 -12.88 1.90 -7.50
N ARG A 16 -12.80 2.63 -8.61
CA ARG A 16 -13.27 2.13 -9.88
C ARG A 16 -12.49 0.92 -10.36
N GLU A 17 -11.18 0.96 -10.21
CA GLU A 17 -10.35 -0.16 -10.60
C GLU A 17 -10.67 -1.40 -9.79
N LEU A 18 -10.86 -1.22 -8.48
CA LEU A 18 -11.16 -2.34 -7.59
C LEU A 18 -12.57 -2.89 -7.77
N ALA A 19 -13.47 -2.09 -8.32
CA ALA A 19 -14.84 -2.52 -8.59
C ALA A 19 -15.03 -3.01 -10.03
N GLY A 20 -14.06 -2.78 -10.90
CA GLY A 20 -14.19 -3.08 -12.32
C GLY A 20 -13.70 -4.45 -12.72
N PRO A 21 -13.77 -4.76 -14.02
CA PRO A 21 -13.33 -6.07 -14.54
C PRO A 21 -11.82 -6.30 -14.44
N ASP A 22 -11.03 -5.24 -14.31
CA ASP A 22 -9.58 -5.35 -14.16
C ASP A 22 -9.13 -5.41 -12.72
N ARG A 23 -10.04 -5.73 -11.83
CA ARG A 23 -9.80 -5.75 -10.41
C ARG A 23 -8.59 -6.58 -9.99
N GLU A 24 -8.51 -7.81 -10.49
CA GLU A 24 -7.39 -8.69 -10.14
C GLU A 24 -6.05 -8.10 -10.55
N SER A 25 -6.02 -7.53 -11.75
CA SER A 25 -4.83 -6.86 -12.27
C SER A 25 -4.45 -5.67 -11.41
N ALA A 26 -5.44 -4.87 -11.01
CA ALA A 26 -5.21 -3.71 -10.15
C ALA A 26 -4.69 -4.13 -8.78
N LEU A 27 -5.29 -5.16 -8.19
CA LEU A 27 -4.86 -5.68 -6.89
C LEU A 27 -3.42 -6.19 -6.96
N ALA A 28 -3.06 -6.89 -8.03
CA ALA A 28 -1.70 -7.38 -8.20
C ALA A 28 -0.69 -6.23 -8.30
N ARG A 29 -1.05 -5.15 -9.01
CA ARG A 29 -0.18 -3.99 -9.12
C ARG A 29 0.01 -3.29 -7.79
N TYR A 30 -1.05 -3.13 -7.03
CA TYR A 30 -0.97 -2.48 -5.71
C TYR A 30 -0.15 -3.34 -4.76
N ASP A 31 -0.34 -4.66 -4.77
CA ASP A 31 0.45 -5.54 -3.92
C ASP A 31 1.94 -5.48 -4.31
N ALA A 32 2.25 -5.43 -5.60
CA ALA A 32 3.64 -5.31 -6.05
C ALA A 32 4.30 -4.02 -5.53
N VAL A 33 3.56 -2.91 -5.54
CA VAL A 33 4.06 -1.66 -4.98
C VAL A 33 4.32 -1.78 -3.49
N LEU A 34 3.40 -2.42 -2.77
CA LEU A 34 3.55 -2.63 -1.33
C LEU A 34 4.71 -3.55 -1.00
N VAL A 35 4.95 -4.58 -1.81
CA VAL A 35 6.10 -5.47 -1.64
C VAL A 35 7.40 -4.68 -1.78
N LYS A 36 7.52 -3.86 -2.80
CA LYS A 36 8.73 -3.04 -2.99
C LYS A 36 8.92 -2.06 -1.85
N LEU A 37 7.85 -1.45 -1.39
CA LEU A 37 7.93 -0.54 -0.25
C LEU A 37 8.39 -1.30 0.99
N GLY A 38 7.85 -2.50 1.21
CA GLY A 38 8.26 -3.34 2.34
C GLY A 38 9.72 -3.69 2.30
N GLU A 39 10.26 -3.97 1.10
CA GLU A 39 11.70 -4.25 0.94
C GLU A 39 12.56 -3.04 1.31
N ARG A 40 12.13 -1.84 0.90
CA ARG A 40 12.83 -0.61 1.26
C ARG A 40 12.80 -0.34 2.75
N ILE A 41 11.66 -0.58 3.38
CA ILE A 41 11.52 -0.43 4.82
C ILE A 41 12.43 -1.41 5.55
N GLY A 42 12.45 -2.66 5.11
CA GLY A 42 13.32 -3.68 5.68
C GLY A 42 14.79 -3.32 5.56
N ALA A 43 15.20 -2.83 4.39
CA ALA A 43 16.58 -2.41 4.18
C ALA A 43 16.96 -1.24 5.09
N ALA A 44 16.06 -0.28 5.27
CA ALA A 44 16.28 0.85 6.16
C ALA A 44 16.47 0.39 7.61
N LEU A 45 15.67 -0.58 8.05
CA LEU A 45 15.79 -1.13 9.40
C LEU A 45 17.09 -1.88 9.59
N GLU A 46 17.56 -2.60 8.57
CA GLU A 46 18.83 -3.33 8.64
C GLU A 46 20.04 -2.41 8.72
N VAL A 47 20.01 -1.32 7.97
CA VAL A 47 21.10 -0.34 7.98
C VAL A 47 21.21 0.32 9.36
N GLY A 48 20.10 0.42 10.05
CA GLY A 48 20.04 1.11 11.33
C GLY A 48 19.53 2.52 11.16
N LEU A 49 18.73 2.94 12.13
CA LEU A 49 18.10 4.25 12.13
C LEU A 49 18.36 4.94 13.45
N PRO A 50 18.35 6.28 13.46
CA PRO A 50 18.36 7.01 14.74
C PRO A 50 17.19 6.52 15.61
N PRO A 51 17.37 6.46 16.94
CA PRO A 51 16.34 5.91 17.82
C PRO A 51 14.98 6.57 17.70
N ASP A 52 14.93 7.84 17.35
CA ASP A 52 13.68 8.57 17.22
C ASP A 52 12.95 8.26 15.90
N GLU A 53 13.66 7.76 14.90
CA GLU A 53 13.04 7.39 13.63
C GLU A 53 12.59 5.94 13.59
N PHE A 54 13.17 5.09 14.41
CA PHE A 54 12.89 3.66 14.42
C PHE A 54 11.39 3.36 14.62
N PRO A 55 10.68 3.96 15.58
CA PRO A 55 9.25 3.67 15.75
C PRO A 55 8.41 4.07 14.55
N ARG A 56 8.79 5.14 13.85
CA ARG A 56 8.06 5.59 12.67
C ARG A 56 8.18 4.59 11.54
N VAL A 57 9.38 4.06 11.34
CA VAL A 57 9.61 3.09 10.27
C VAL A 57 8.95 1.77 10.60
N GLU A 58 8.95 1.36 11.87
CA GLU A 58 8.22 0.18 12.29
C GLU A 58 6.72 0.32 12.06
N ALA A 59 6.17 1.50 12.33
CA ALA A 59 4.76 1.78 12.08
C ALA A 59 4.43 1.68 10.60
N LEU A 60 5.33 2.15 9.74
CA LEU A 60 5.17 2.02 8.29
C LEU A 60 5.20 0.56 7.86
N ARG A 61 6.07 -0.23 8.45
CA ARG A 61 6.13 -1.66 8.15
C ARG A 61 4.84 -2.35 8.52
N ASP A 62 4.31 -2.05 9.70
CA ASP A 62 3.05 -2.64 10.15
C ASP A 62 1.89 -2.22 9.26
N ALA A 63 1.85 -0.95 8.87
CA ALA A 63 0.82 -0.46 7.95
C ALA A 63 0.92 -1.14 6.59
N ASN A 64 2.14 -1.35 6.10
CA ASN A 64 2.38 -2.05 4.83
C ASN A 64 1.88 -3.49 4.90
N THR A 65 2.19 -4.19 5.97
CA THR A 65 1.74 -5.57 6.19
C THR A 65 0.22 -5.64 6.25
N THR A 66 -0.40 -4.71 6.96
CA THR A 66 -1.85 -4.66 7.07
C THR A 66 -2.50 -4.38 5.73
N ALA A 67 -1.94 -3.44 4.96
CA ALA A 67 -2.46 -3.11 3.64
C ALA A 67 -2.44 -4.33 2.72
N ARG A 68 -1.37 -5.12 2.76
CA ARG A 68 -1.28 -6.33 1.95
C ARG A 68 -2.31 -7.37 2.36
N LYS A 69 -2.57 -7.49 3.66
CA LYS A 69 -3.62 -8.39 4.15
C LYS A 69 -4.99 -7.97 3.65
N ILE A 70 -5.26 -6.68 3.66
CA ILE A 70 -6.52 -6.15 3.17
C ILE A 70 -6.70 -6.47 1.69
N LEU A 71 -5.66 -6.30 0.89
CA LEU A 71 -5.73 -6.64 -0.52
C LEU A 71 -6.02 -8.12 -0.75
N ARG A 72 -5.39 -8.99 0.03
CA ARG A 72 -5.63 -10.43 -0.09
C ARG A 72 -7.06 -10.81 0.27
N LEU A 73 -7.59 -10.19 1.32
CA LEU A 73 -8.97 -10.43 1.71
C LEU A 73 -9.95 -9.95 0.65
N ALA A 74 -9.66 -8.82 0.01
CA ALA A 74 -10.49 -8.31 -1.06
C ALA A 74 -10.55 -9.28 -2.23
N VAL A 75 -9.42 -9.90 -2.57
CA VAL A 75 -9.39 -10.92 -3.62
C VAL A 75 -10.25 -12.12 -3.25
N ARG A 76 -10.15 -12.60 -2.01
CA ARG A 76 -10.92 -13.75 -1.56
C ARG A 76 -12.42 -13.52 -1.54
N VAL A 77 -12.81 -12.34 -1.11
CA VAL A 77 -14.25 -12.03 -1.02
C VAL A 77 -14.89 -12.08 -2.39
N ASP A 78 -14.12 -11.73 -3.40
CA ASP A 78 -14.63 -11.70 -4.76
C ASP A 78 -14.55 -13.05 -5.48
N GLY A 79 -13.68 -13.88 -5.00
CA GLY A 79 -13.55 -15.21 -5.54
C GLY A 79 -14.63 -16.11 -5.01
#